data_09f3ee59be37f04db1c162202cd39429
#
_entry.id   09f3ee59be37f04db1c162202cd39429
#
_cell.length_a   1.000
_cell.length_b   1.000
_cell.length_c   1.000
_cell.angle_alpha   90.00
_cell.angle_beta   90.00
_cell.angle_gamma   90.00
#
_symmetry.space_group_name_H-M   'P 1'
#
loop_
_entity.id
_entity.type
_entity.pdbx_description
1 polymer ?
#
loop_
_entity_poly.entity_id
_entity_poly.type
_entity_poly.pdbx_seq_one_letter_code
_entity_poly.pdbx_strand_id
1 'polypeptide(L)'
;MELRRATAADSRAIAEMEAECFSDSWSEPDVLSYICSEMSMCYAAHDSDGLVGYILGRKIPPEAEIYRVAVKKEKRQKGIGYRLLSYAMRCEMPEGVETVFLEVREANVAARALYRAEGFEEIAVRKNYYHDPVDNAIIMAKGIKCQ
;
A
#
# COMPACT_ATOMS: atom_id res chain seq x y z
N MET A 1 12.34 -10.29 -10.66
CA MET A 1 11.79 -9.50 -9.52
C MET A 1 11.11 -10.44 -8.55
N GLU A 2 11.47 -10.35 -7.30
CA GLU A 2 10.90 -11.17 -6.23
C GLU A 2 9.87 -10.35 -5.45
N LEU A 3 8.70 -10.93 -5.22
CA LEU A 3 7.65 -10.40 -4.36
C LEU A 3 7.54 -11.30 -3.14
N ARG A 4 7.60 -10.73 -1.95
CA ARG A 4 7.49 -11.48 -0.70
C ARG A 4 6.99 -10.59 0.44
N ARG A 5 6.58 -11.24 1.52
CA ARG A 5 6.27 -10.52 2.76
C ARG A 5 7.54 -9.81 3.26
N ALA A 6 7.41 -8.56 3.67
CA ALA A 6 8.52 -7.81 4.23
C ALA A 6 8.91 -8.37 5.60
N THR A 7 10.20 -8.30 5.91
CA THR A 7 10.75 -8.72 7.21
C THR A 7 11.44 -7.55 7.88
N ALA A 8 11.86 -7.72 9.13
CA ALA A 8 12.60 -6.70 9.87
C ALA A 8 13.83 -6.19 9.12
N ALA A 9 14.46 -7.05 8.31
CA ALA A 9 15.62 -6.68 7.50
C ALA A 9 15.30 -5.64 6.41
N ASP A 10 14.02 -5.48 6.05
CA ASP A 10 13.58 -4.52 5.03
C ASP A 10 13.29 -3.14 5.61
N SER A 11 13.24 -2.98 6.93
CA SER A 11 12.74 -1.75 7.56
C SER A 11 13.55 -0.51 7.21
N ARG A 12 14.87 -0.62 7.11
CA ARG A 12 15.71 0.51 6.73
C ARG A 12 15.46 0.97 5.29
N ALA A 13 15.43 0.02 4.34
CA ALA A 13 15.21 0.33 2.94
C ALA A 13 13.80 0.90 2.72
N ILE A 14 12.79 0.39 3.41
CA ILE A 14 11.44 0.93 3.36
C ILE A 14 11.41 2.36 3.91
N ALA A 15 12.04 2.60 5.07
CA ALA A 15 12.08 3.94 5.67
C ALA A 15 12.80 4.95 4.76
N GLU A 16 13.88 4.55 4.10
CA GLU A 16 14.57 5.39 3.13
C GLU A 16 13.67 5.75 1.94
N MET A 17 12.94 4.79 1.41
CA MET A 17 11.98 5.02 0.32
C MET A 17 10.80 5.87 0.77
N GLU A 18 10.31 5.69 2.00
CA GLU A 18 9.29 6.54 2.62
C GLU A 18 9.72 8.00 2.61
N ALA A 19 10.96 8.27 3.03
CA ALA A 19 11.50 9.63 3.07
C ALA A 19 11.61 10.26 1.68
N GLU A 20 11.91 9.47 0.66
CA GLU A 20 12.00 9.95 -0.72
C GLU A 20 10.63 10.22 -1.35
N CYS A 21 9.63 9.41 -1.00
CA CYS A 21 8.32 9.42 -1.69
C CYS A 21 7.24 10.23 -0.98
N PHE A 22 7.34 10.40 0.33
CA PHE A 22 6.25 10.97 1.12
C PHE A 22 6.72 12.02 2.12
N SER A 23 5.96 13.13 2.24
CA SER A 23 6.24 14.17 3.22
C SER A 23 5.93 13.72 4.66
N ASP A 24 4.98 12.82 4.82
CA ASP A 24 4.57 12.20 6.09
C ASP A 24 5.20 10.82 6.28
N SER A 25 6.49 10.70 5.95
CA SER A 25 7.20 9.43 5.96
C SER A 25 7.32 8.83 7.36
N TRP A 26 7.26 7.49 7.40
CA TRP A 26 7.51 6.74 8.63
C TRP A 26 9.02 6.60 8.86
N SER A 27 9.43 6.72 10.12
CA SER A 27 10.82 6.48 10.52
C SER A 27 11.16 4.98 10.47
N GLU A 28 12.45 4.65 10.48
CA GLU A 28 12.88 3.25 10.53
C GLU A 28 12.33 2.51 11.76
N PRO A 29 12.38 3.09 13.00
CA PRO A 29 11.77 2.43 14.16
C PRO A 29 10.27 2.19 14.00
N ASP A 30 9.55 3.13 13.40
CA ASP A 30 8.11 2.98 13.17
C ASP A 30 7.82 1.87 12.16
N VAL A 31 8.58 1.81 11.07
CA VAL A 31 8.46 0.74 10.07
C VAL A 31 8.74 -0.62 10.70
N LEU A 32 9.80 -0.71 11.51
CA LEU A 32 10.17 -1.95 12.18
C LEU A 32 9.07 -2.42 13.13
N SER A 33 8.56 -1.52 13.97
CA SER A 33 7.46 -1.82 14.89
C SER A 33 6.21 -2.31 14.13
N TYR A 34 5.88 -1.65 13.02
CA TYR A 34 4.77 -2.02 12.18
C TYR A 34 4.94 -3.42 11.56
N ILE A 35 6.10 -3.71 10.97
CA ILE A 35 6.37 -5.02 10.35
C ILE A 35 6.25 -6.16 11.38
N CYS A 36 6.65 -5.92 12.61
CA CYS A 36 6.58 -6.92 13.68
C CYS A 36 5.18 -7.12 14.24
N SER A 37 4.21 -6.27 13.89
CA SER A 37 2.82 -6.43 14.31
C SER A 37 2.13 -7.58 13.56
N GLU A 38 1.31 -8.35 14.27
CA GLU A 38 0.52 -9.44 13.66
C GLU A 38 -0.54 -8.90 12.69
N MET A 39 -0.93 -7.64 12.82
CA MET A 39 -1.95 -7.01 11.99
C MET A 39 -1.37 -6.38 10.73
N SER A 40 -0.05 -6.37 10.57
CA SER A 40 0.58 -5.74 9.41
C SER A 40 0.34 -6.51 8.12
N MET A 41 0.17 -5.76 7.04
CA MET A 41 0.18 -6.26 5.67
C MET A 41 1.29 -5.51 4.94
N CYS A 42 2.49 -6.05 4.97
CA CYS A 42 3.63 -5.42 4.33
C CYS A 42 4.29 -6.38 3.37
N TYR A 43 4.27 -6.03 2.10
CA TYR A 43 4.89 -6.82 1.02
C TYR A 43 5.89 -5.97 0.30
N ALA A 44 6.97 -6.58 -0.11
CA ALA A 44 8.10 -5.91 -0.74
C ALA A 44 8.43 -6.56 -2.08
N ALA A 45 8.85 -5.73 -3.02
CA ALA A 45 9.37 -6.16 -4.32
C ALA A 45 10.86 -5.85 -4.38
N HIS A 46 11.64 -6.83 -4.74
CA HIS A 46 13.09 -6.72 -4.87
C HIS A 46 13.54 -7.14 -6.27
N ASP A 47 14.53 -6.46 -6.79
CA ASP A 47 15.27 -6.90 -7.98
C ASP A 47 16.76 -7.00 -7.64
N SER A 48 17.63 -7.10 -8.64
CA SER A 48 19.08 -7.19 -8.42
C SER A 48 19.67 -5.95 -7.73
N ASP A 49 18.98 -4.81 -7.78
CA ASP A 49 19.40 -3.56 -7.16
C ASP A 49 18.86 -3.39 -5.72
N GLY A 50 18.08 -4.36 -5.23
CA GLY A 50 17.48 -4.32 -3.90
C GLY A 50 16.00 -3.98 -3.93
N LEU A 51 15.51 -3.28 -2.90
CA LEU A 51 14.09 -2.92 -2.78
C LEU A 51 13.68 -1.94 -3.87
N VAL A 52 12.64 -2.29 -4.63
CA VAL A 52 12.10 -1.42 -5.70
C VAL A 52 10.68 -0.93 -5.42
N GLY A 53 10.00 -1.54 -4.47
CA GLY A 53 8.66 -1.11 -4.08
C GLY A 53 8.13 -1.88 -2.88
N TYR A 54 7.07 -1.37 -2.30
CA TYR A 54 6.42 -2.01 -1.16
C TYR A 54 4.96 -1.58 -1.05
N ILE A 55 4.20 -2.35 -0.30
CA ILE A 55 2.83 -2.02 0.07
C ILE A 55 2.72 -2.13 1.59
N LEU A 56 2.08 -1.12 2.20
CA LEU A 56 1.78 -1.08 3.63
C LEU A 56 0.28 -1.14 3.82
N GLY A 57 -0.16 -1.90 4.78
CA GLY A 57 -1.56 -2.00 5.13
C GLY A 57 -1.76 -2.69 6.48
N ARG A 58 -3.00 -2.85 6.87
CA ARG A 58 -3.37 -3.46 8.14
C ARG A 58 -4.57 -4.39 7.93
N LYS A 59 -4.51 -5.56 8.58
CA LYS A 59 -5.59 -6.53 8.51
C LYS A 59 -6.23 -6.67 9.90
N ILE A 60 -7.51 -6.34 10.00
CA ILE A 60 -8.34 -6.59 11.16
C ILE A 60 -9.63 -7.20 10.64
N PRO A 61 -9.72 -8.54 10.53
CA PRO A 61 -10.90 -9.18 9.95
C PRO A 61 -12.18 -8.73 10.65
N PRO A 62 -13.28 -8.50 9.91
CA PRO A 62 -13.46 -8.81 8.48
C PRO A 62 -12.95 -7.74 7.50
N GLU A 63 -12.23 -6.73 7.98
CA GLU A 63 -11.75 -5.63 7.16
C GLU A 63 -10.23 -5.63 7.05
N ALA A 64 -9.73 -4.98 6.01
CA ALA A 64 -8.33 -4.60 5.85
C ALA A 64 -8.25 -3.20 5.28
N GLU A 65 -7.15 -2.52 5.52
CA GLU A 65 -6.90 -1.17 5.02
C GLU A 65 -5.52 -1.12 4.38
N ILE A 66 -5.45 -0.56 3.18
CA ILE A 66 -4.19 -0.28 2.52
C ILE A 66 -3.81 1.16 2.84
N TYR A 67 -2.63 1.36 3.40
CA TYR A 67 -2.12 2.70 3.71
C TYR A 67 -1.49 3.35 2.49
N ARG A 68 -0.59 2.64 1.81
CA ARG A 68 0.05 3.14 0.61
C ARG A 68 0.79 2.05 -0.16
N VAL A 69 0.97 2.32 -1.45
CA VAL A 69 1.82 1.54 -2.35
C VAL A 69 2.89 2.50 -2.86
N ALA A 70 4.15 2.11 -2.76
CA ALA A 70 5.27 2.93 -3.22
C ALA A 70 6.14 2.14 -4.19
N VAL A 71 6.62 2.81 -5.22
CA VAL A 71 7.55 2.25 -6.19
C VAL A 71 8.68 3.26 -6.39
N LYS A 72 9.92 2.78 -6.39
CA LYS A 72 11.10 3.58 -6.61
C LYS A 72 10.97 4.37 -7.91
N LYS A 73 11.30 5.66 -7.88
CA LYS A 73 11.03 6.60 -8.99
C LYS A 73 11.50 6.05 -10.34
N GLU A 74 12.72 5.55 -10.41
CA GLU A 74 13.33 5.05 -11.64
C GLU A 74 12.76 3.69 -12.08
N LYS A 75 11.94 3.06 -11.27
CA LYS A 75 11.31 1.76 -11.55
C LYS A 75 9.81 1.87 -11.83
N ARG A 76 9.27 3.09 -11.88
CA ARG A 76 7.84 3.33 -12.12
C ARG A 76 7.45 3.05 -13.57
N GLN A 77 6.15 2.93 -13.82
CA GLN A 77 5.55 2.66 -15.13
C GLN A 77 5.94 1.29 -15.72
N LYS A 78 6.28 0.33 -14.85
CA LYS A 78 6.62 -1.05 -15.24
C LYS A 78 5.67 -2.07 -14.64
N GLY A 79 4.56 -1.62 -14.05
CA GLY A 79 3.55 -2.51 -13.47
C GLY A 79 3.91 -3.06 -12.09
N ILE A 80 4.94 -2.57 -11.42
CA ILE A 80 5.38 -3.08 -10.12
C ILE A 80 4.33 -2.82 -9.04
N GLY A 81 3.75 -1.62 -9.01
CA GLY A 81 2.69 -1.28 -8.05
C GLY A 81 1.48 -2.19 -8.18
N TYR A 82 1.05 -2.45 -9.40
CA TYR A 82 -0.06 -3.35 -9.68
C TYR A 82 0.27 -4.78 -9.21
N ARG A 83 1.47 -5.27 -9.50
CA ARG A 83 1.90 -6.62 -9.08
C ARG A 83 1.97 -6.75 -7.56
N LEU A 84 2.46 -5.72 -6.87
CA LEU A 84 2.47 -5.68 -5.41
C LEU A 84 1.06 -5.74 -4.83
N LEU A 85 0.16 -4.92 -5.37
CA LEU A 85 -1.22 -4.87 -4.90
C LEU A 85 -1.92 -6.20 -5.15
N SER A 86 -1.81 -6.77 -6.35
CA SER A 86 -2.38 -8.08 -6.68
C SER A 86 -1.82 -9.18 -5.78
N TYR A 87 -0.52 -9.15 -5.52
CA TYR A 87 0.12 -10.12 -4.64
C TYR A 87 -0.44 -10.05 -3.22
N ALA A 88 -0.52 -8.84 -2.66
CA ALA A 88 -1.08 -8.63 -1.32
C ALA A 88 -2.52 -9.14 -1.23
N MET A 89 -3.33 -8.81 -2.23
CA MET A 89 -4.73 -9.24 -2.27
C MET A 89 -4.86 -10.77 -2.29
N ARG A 90 -4.00 -11.47 -3.03
CA ARG A 90 -4.03 -12.93 -3.11
C ARG A 90 -3.50 -13.61 -1.84
N CYS A 91 -2.48 -13.03 -1.19
CA CYS A 91 -1.83 -13.66 -0.05
C CYS A 91 -2.60 -13.49 1.26
N GLU A 92 -3.22 -12.33 1.46
CA GLU A 92 -3.81 -11.99 2.77
C GLU A 92 -5.33 -12.03 2.80
N MET A 93 -5.98 -11.68 1.67
CA MET A 93 -7.42 -11.46 1.67
C MET A 93 -8.27 -12.72 1.87
N PRO A 94 -7.86 -13.94 1.46
CA PRO A 94 -8.67 -15.12 1.70
C PRO A 94 -8.83 -15.49 3.18
N GLU A 95 -8.01 -14.92 4.08
CA GLU A 95 -8.00 -15.28 5.51
C GLU A 95 -8.98 -14.45 6.35
N GLY A 96 -10.26 -14.45 5.97
CA GLY A 96 -11.31 -13.85 6.79
C GLY A 96 -11.55 -12.36 6.53
N VAL A 97 -10.93 -11.78 5.51
CA VAL A 97 -11.20 -10.41 5.09
C VAL A 97 -12.33 -10.41 4.07
N GLU A 98 -13.35 -9.58 4.32
CA GLU A 98 -14.51 -9.43 3.43
C GLU A 98 -14.43 -8.14 2.62
N THR A 99 -13.83 -7.09 3.16
CA THR A 99 -13.75 -5.78 2.52
C THR A 99 -12.39 -5.15 2.78
N VAL A 100 -11.81 -4.56 1.75
CA VAL A 100 -10.57 -3.80 1.83
C VAL A 100 -10.86 -2.34 1.51
N PHE A 101 -10.40 -1.44 2.36
CA PHE A 101 -10.56 0.01 2.22
C PHE A 101 -9.22 0.68 2.00
N LEU A 102 -9.26 1.84 1.37
CA LEU A 102 -8.12 2.74 1.28
C LEU A 102 -8.57 4.18 1.14
N GLU A 103 -7.67 5.11 1.47
CA GLU A 103 -7.85 6.52 1.22
C GLU A 103 -6.72 6.98 0.29
N VAL A 104 -7.05 7.81 -0.69
CA VAL A 104 -6.08 8.31 -1.68
C VAL A 104 -6.40 9.76 -1.99
N ARG A 105 -5.36 10.58 -2.20
CA ARG A 105 -5.55 11.96 -2.64
C ARG A 105 -6.29 12.00 -3.97
N GLU A 106 -7.26 12.89 -4.08
CA GLU A 106 -8.00 13.09 -5.34
C GLU A 106 -7.07 13.40 -6.50
N ALA A 107 -6.02 14.18 -6.26
CA ALA A 107 -5.04 14.55 -7.28
C ALA A 107 -4.10 13.40 -7.68
N ASN A 108 -4.05 12.31 -6.91
CA ASN A 108 -3.19 11.17 -7.22
C ASN A 108 -3.86 10.26 -8.25
N VAL A 109 -3.87 10.71 -9.50
CA VAL A 109 -4.55 10.02 -10.61
C VAL A 109 -3.94 8.66 -10.86
N ALA A 110 -2.61 8.54 -10.77
CA ALA A 110 -1.92 7.27 -11.01
C ALA A 110 -2.30 6.21 -9.99
N ALA A 111 -2.34 6.55 -8.69
CA ALA A 111 -2.75 5.62 -7.65
C ALA A 111 -4.22 5.24 -7.78
N ARG A 112 -5.08 6.20 -8.09
CA ARG A 112 -6.51 5.93 -8.28
C ARG A 112 -6.74 4.95 -9.44
N ALA A 113 -6.00 5.13 -10.53
CA ALA A 113 -6.07 4.20 -11.67
C ALA A 113 -5.57 2.80 -11.30
N LEU A 114 -4.50 2.72 -10.52
CA LEU A 114 -3.96 1.46 -10.02
C LEU A 114 -5.01 0.69 -9.21
N TYR A 115 -5.65 1.38 -8.27
CA TYR A 115 -6.67 0.76 -7.41
C TYR A 115 -7.90 0.33 -8.20
N ARG A 116 -8.36 1.15 -9.15
CA ARG A 116 -9.49 0.77 -10.03
C ARG A 116 -9.15 -0.47 -10.85
N ALA A 117 -7.93 -0.58 -11.36
CA ALA A 117 -7.50 -1.73 -12.14
C ALA A 117 -7.57 -3.03 -11.35
N GLU A 118 -7.36 -2.96 -10.02
CA GLU A 118 -7.48 -4.13 -9.13
C GLU A 118 -8.93 -4.38 -8.69
N GLY A 119 -9.86 -3.48 -9.01
CA GLY A 119 -11.28 -3.67 -8.72
C GLY A 119 -11.82 -2.84 -7.57
N PHE A 120 -11.05 -1.87 -7.06
CA PHE A 120 -11.54 -0.93 -6.06
C PHE A 120 -12.49 0.07 -6.69
N GLU A 121 -13.55 0.42 -5.96
CA GLU A 121 -14.54 1.41 -6.37
C GLU A 121 -14.52 2.61 -5.42
N GLU A 122 -14.73 3.80 -5.96
CA GLU A 122 -14.86 5.01 -5.15
C GLU A 122 -16.21 5.01 -4.44
N ILE A 123 -16.21 5.13 -3.11
CA ILE A 123 -17.43 5.07 -2.31
C ILE A 123 -17.74 6.36 -1.56
N ALA A 124 -16.76 7.22 -1.33
CA ALA A 124 -16.96 8.48 -0.61
C ALA A 124 -15.81 9.45 -0.86
N VAL A 125 -16.05 10.71 -0.51
CA VAL A 125 -15.04 11.78 -0.57
C VAL A 125 -15.03 12.49 0.77
N ARG A 126 -13.84 12.66 1.35
CA ARG A 126 -13.63 13.52 2.53
C ARG A 126 -12.99 14.80 2.07
N LYS A 127 -13.73 15.90 2.12
CA LYS A 127 -13.25 17.21 1.67
C LYS A 127 -12.17 17.74 2.62
N ASN A 128 -11.11 18.31 2.04
CA ASN A 128 -10.03 18.98 2.76
C ASN A 128 -9.38 18.09 3.83
N TYR A 129 -9.27 16.78 3.55
CA TYR A 129 -8.74 15.80 4.49
C TYR A 129 -7.22 15.90 4.62
N TYR A 130 -6.53 16.10 3.51
CA TYR A 130 -5.07 16.23 3.48
C TYR A 130 -4.63 17.68 3.57
N HIS A 131 -3.41 17.88 4.07
CA HIS A 131 -2.75 19.18 4.14
C HIS A 131 -1.41 19.13 3.39
N ASP A 132 -0.89 20.30 3.03
CA ASP A 132 0.42 20.49 2.41
C ASP A 132 0.70 19.64 1.14
N PRO A 133 -0.06 19.76 0.05
CA PRO A 133 -1.17 20.69 -0.18
C PRO A 133 -2.51 20.18 0.33
N VAL A 134 -3.45 21.09 0.49
CA VAL A 134 -4.84 20.73 0.80
C VAL A 134 -5.42 19.94 -0.37
N ASP A 135 -6.03 18.81 -0.07
CA ASP A 135 -6.67 17.97 -1.06
C ASP A 135 -7.76 17.12 -0.40
N ASN A 136 -8.68 16.64 -1.22
CA ASN A 136 -9.72 15.73 -0.77
C ASN A 136 -9.17 14.30 -0.71
N ALA A 137 -9.70 13.50 0.21
CA ALA A 137 -9.46 12.06 0.22
C ALA A 137 -10.59 11.36 -0.53
N ILE A 138 -10.22 10.53 -1.49
CA ILE A 138 -11.15 9.61 -2.13
C ILE A 138 -11.07 8.30 -1.35
N ILE A 139 -12.20 7.82 -0.83
CA ILE A 139 -12.29 6.55 -0.14
C ILE A 139 -12.70 5.50 -1.16
N MET A 140 -11.92 4.44 -1.26
CA MET A 140 -12.19 3.35 -2.18
C MET A 140 -12.33 2.04 -1.40
N ALA A 141 -13.10 1.12 -1.93
CA ALA A 141 -13.31 -0.18 -1.31
C ALA A 141 -13.39 -1.28 -2.36
N LYS A 142 -12.99 -2.47 -1.95
CA LYS A 142 -13.14 -3.69 -2.74
C LYS A 142 -13.70 -4.80 -1.86
N GLY A 143 -14.82 -5.40 -2.28
CA GLY A 143 -15.35 -6.60 -1.66
C GLY A 143 -14.56 -7.83 -2.10
N ILE A 144 -14.24 -8.69 -1.13
CA ILE A 144 -13.53 -9.95 -1.39
C ILE A 144 -14.57 -11.07 -1.39
N LYS A 145 -14.66 -11.76 -2.52
CA LYS A 145 -15.56 -12.92 -2.62
C LYS A 145 -14.87 -14.15 -2.05
N CYS A 146 -15.45 -14.73 -1.03
CA CYS A 146 -15.06 -16.05 -0.54
C CYS A 146 -15.40 -17.09 -1.61
N GLN A 147 -14.41 -17.87 -1.96
CA GLN A 147 -14.62 -19.04 -2.82
C GLN A 147 -14.68 -20.30 -1.98
#